data_ddb302be61ad29684b78b8568cf0b82b
#
_entry.id   ddb302be61ad29684b78b8568cf0b82b
#
_cell.length_a   1.000
_cell.length_b   1.000
_cell.length_c   1.000
_cell.angle_alpha   90.00
_cell.angle_beta   90.00
_cell.angle_gamma   90.00
#
_symmetry.space_group_name_H-M   'P 1'
#
loop_
_entity.id
_entity.type
_entity.pdbx_description
1 polymer ?
#
loop_
_entity_poly.entity_id
_entity_poly.type
_entity_poly.pdbx_seq_one_letter_code
_entity_poly.pdbx_strand_id
1 'polypeptide(L)'
;MSDNDQQTKGILGSGLRDGLQLKPIRYQWAKDLYDQAVANTWFPNEVQLVQDLADFEKITDEEKHALKTVISYLNPNELLINKSLAFGIYPYVNAAEAQIYLSKQMWEEANHFMTFEYIIETFPFDREEIYAAGFGKKSLADKADFQNKHLEVMLDPNLDINTLEGKKDFVRSLVAYNIVLEGIWFYSGFMVGMSFRQRNLLRNVGSLLDWITRDENLHLTFGINLLLTILDENPELQTEEFANEIRALILEAVELEKAYNKDMLPSGILGLNADYVNQYVMHMTDRRLEELGFEPEYNVSNPAKWMAAANDTLELVNFFESTNTSYEVNSGS
;
A
#
# COMPACT_ATOMS: atom_id res chain seq x y z
N MET A 1 10.14 -32.65 18.80
CA MET A 1 10.86 -31.44 18.42
C MET A 1 11.05 -30.64 19.69
N SER A 2 12.25 -30.31 20.05
CA SER A 2 12.55 -29.58 21.29
C SER A 2 12.12 -28.12 21.14
N ASP A 3 11.68 -27.47 22.22
CA ASP A 3 11.29 -26.05 22.28
C ASP A 3 12.38 -25.07 21.74
N ASN A 4 13.62 -25.55 21.60
CA ASN A 4 14.75 -24.81 21.06
C ASN A 4 14.77 -24.68 19.54
N ASP A 5 14.07 -25.54 18.78
CA ASP A 5 14.07 -25.49 17.31
C ASP A 5 13.14 -24.42 16.72
N GLN A 6 12.15 -23.94 17.48
CA GLN A 6 11.23 -22.89 17.02
C GLN A 6 11.77 -21.47 17.23
N GLN A 7 12.67 -21.28 18.18
CA GLN A 7 13.26 -19.96 18.49
C GLN A 7 14.38 -19.51 17.52
N THR A 8 14.84 -20.40 16.66
CA THR A 8 16.00 -20.13 15.74
C THR A 8 15.61 -19.85 14.30
N LYS A 9 14.32 -19.99 13.94
CA LYS A 9 13.84 -19.71 12.58
C LYS A 9 13.46 -18.23 12.45
N GLY A 10 13.99 -17.55 11.43
CA GLY A 10 13.62 -16.17 11.09
C GLY A 10 12.17 -16.02 10.63
N ILE A 11 11.79 -14.80 10.23
CA ILE A 11 10.43 -14.49 9.77
C ILE A 11 10.11 -15.16 8.43
N LEU A 12 11.12 -15.44 7.59
CA LEU A 12 10.96 -16.23 6.37
C LEU A 12 10.96 -17.74 6.68
N GLY A 13 9.96 -18.43 6.16
CA GLY A 13 9.84 -19.88 6.25
C GLY A 13 8.58 -20.36 5.53
N SER A 14 8.60 -21.59 5.04
CA SER A 14 7.49 -22.19 4.26
C SER A 14 6.96 -23.50 4.83
N GLY A 15 7.33 -23.82 6.06
CA GLY A 15 6.89 -25.06 6.68
C GLY A 15 5.44 -25.02 7.16
N LEU A 16 4.62 -25.98 6.78
CA LEU A 16 3.18 -26.06 7.17
C LEU A 16 2.94 -25.95 8.68
N ARG A 17 3.91 -26.30 9.50
CA ARG A 17 3.82 -26.26 10.98
C ARG A 17 4.56 -25.10 11.60
N ASP A 18 5.14 -24.23 10.78
CA ASP A 18 5.82 -23.04 11.25
C ASP A 18 4.79 -21.95 11.58
N GLY A 19 5.09 -21.12 12.57
CA GLY A 19 4.23 -19.97 12.92
C GLY A 19 2.87 -20.32 13.53
N LEU A 20 2.62 -21.55 13.99
CA LEU A 20 1.31 -21.94 14.56
C LEU A 20 1.10 -21.55 16.03
N GLN A 21 2.10 -20.96 16.67
CA GLN A 21 2.04 -20.59 18.08
C GLN A 21 2.29 -19.08 18.24
N LEU A 22 1.31 -18.38 18.81
CA LEU A 22 1.40 -16.93 19.01
C LEU A 22 2.33 -16.55 20.18
N LYS A 23 2.44 -17.37 21.21
CA LYS A 23 3.25 -17.03 22.40
C LYS A 23 4.42 -17.99 22.56
N PRO A 24 5.63 -17.50 22.87
CA PRO A 24 5.97 -16.06 23.03
C PRO A 24 5.87 -15.31 21.69
N ILE A 25 5.45 -14.04 21.74
CA ILE A 25 5.42 -13.16 20.55
C ILE A 25 6.86 -12.88 20.14
N ARG A 26 7.19 -13.10 18.87
CA ARG A 26 8.53 -12.86 18.32
C ARG A 26 8.66 -11.47 17.71
N TYR A 27 7.63 -11.03 17.00
CA TYR A 27 7.59 -9.75 16.29
C TYR A 27 6.44 -8.90 16.83
N GLN A 28 6.69 -8.19 17.95
CA GLN A 28 5.68 -7.39 18.64
C GLN A 28 5.06 -6.35 17.70
N TRP A 29 5.85 -5.76 16.78
CA TRP A 29 5.36 -4.80 15.81
C TRP A 29 4.21 -5.35 14.93
N ALA A 30 4.28 -6.63 14.53
CA ALA A 30 3.23 -7.24 13.72
C ALA A 30 1.93 -7.43 14.51
N LYS A 31 2.05 -7.80 15.82
CA LYS A 31 0.90 -7.92 16.70
C LYS A 31 0.23 -6.59 16.98
N ASP A 32 1.03 -5.54 17.18
CA ASP A 32 0.52 -4.18 17.44
C ASP A 32 -0.21 -3.62 16.22
N LEU A 33 0.33 -3.84 15.01
CA LEU A 33 -0.34 -3.48 13.76
C LEU A 33 -1.65 -4.25 13.56
N TYR A 34 -1.68 -5.55 13.91
CA TYR A 34 -2.92 -6.33 13.88
C TYR A 34 -4.00 -5.72 14.79
N ASP A 35 -3.65 -5.38 16.02
CA ASP A 35 -4.60 -4.80 16.98
C ASP A 35 -5.12 -3.45 16.48
N GLN A 36 -4.25 -2.64 15.87
CA GLN A 36 -4.63 -1.36 15.27
C GLN A 36 -5.55 -1.55 14.05
N ALA A 37 -5.22 -2.47 13.14
CA ALA A 37 -6.04 -2.79 11.98
C ALA A 37 -7.45 -3.27 12.38
N VAL A 38 -7.54 -4.12 13.42
CA VAL A 38 -8.83 -4.57 13.96
C VAL A 38 -9.63 -3.41 14.56
N ALA A 39 -8.98 -2.51 15.31
CA ALA A 39 -9.63 -1.33 15.90
C ALA A 39 -10.12 -0.33 14.84
N ASN A 40 -9.46 -0.30 13.68
CA ASN A 40 -9.81 0.58 12.56
C ASN A 40 -10.86 -0.02 11.61
N THR A 41 -11.41 -1.19 11.88
CA THR A 41 -12.38 -1.86 10.98
C THR A 41 -13.58 -0.96 10.67
N TRP A 42 -13.94 -0.90 9.40
CA TRP A 42 -15.06 -0.12 8.85
C TRP A 42 -15.73 -0.85 7.68
N PHE A 43 -16.91 -0.37 7.27
CA PHE A 43 -17.66 -0.92 6.14
C PHE A 43 -18.10 0.17 5.16
N PRO A 44 -18.13 -0.08 3.84
CA PRO A 44 -18.48 0.94 2.83
C PRO A 44 -19.86 1.57 3.05
N ASN A 45 -20.83 0.80 3.52
CA ASN A 45 -22.21 1.23 3.74
C ASN A 45 -22.41 2.14 4.96
N GLU A 46 -21.37 2.39 5.76
CA GLU A 46 -21.38 3.42 6.80
C GLU A 46 -21.42 4.83 6.21
N VAL A 47 -21.06 4.97 4.92
CA VAL A 47 -21.07 6.24 4.18
C VAL A 47 -22.16 6.22 3.11
N GLN A 48 -22.96 7.28 3.03
CA GLN A 48 -24.12 7.38 2.12
C GLN A 48 -23.70 8.08 0.80
N LEU A 49 -23.14 7.35 -0.16
CA LEU A 49 -22.66 7.89 -1.43
C LEU A 49 -23.74 8.59 -2.28
N VAL A 50 -25.00 8.20 -2.13
CA VAL A 50 -26.12 8.82 -2.86
C VAL A 50 -26.18 10.34 -2.66
N GLN A 51 -25.63 10.85 -1.55
CA GLN A 51 -25.57 12.29 -1.29
C GLN A 51 -24.58 13.02 -2.23
N ASP A 52 -23.62 12.31 -2.79
CA ASP A 52 -22.61 12.87 -3.71
C ASP A 52 -23.10 12.90 -5.18
N LEU A 53 -24.25 12.28 -5.51
CA LEU A 53 -24.79 12.27 -6.88
C LEU A 53 -25.02 13.69 -7.43
N ALA A 54 -25.54 14.59 -6.59
CA ALA A 54 -25.77 15.97 -6.99
C ALA A 54 -24.47 16.75 -7.25
N ASP A 55 -23.36 16.34 -6.63
CA ASP A 55 -22.04 16.91 -6.87
C ASP A 55 -21.41 16.33 -8.14
N PHE A 56 -21.64 15.04 -8.42
CA PHE A 56 -21.17 14.39 -9.64
C PHE A 56 -21.75 15.06 -10.91
N GLU A 57 -22.97 15.57 -10.87
CA GLU A 57 -23.56 16.33 -11.96
C GLU A 57 -22.90 17.71 -12.19
N LYS A 58 -22.20 18.24 -11.18
CA LYS A 58 -21.56 19.57 -11.23
C LYS A 58 -20.09 19.54 -11.69
N ILE A 59 -19.43 18.39 -11.54
CA ILE A 59 -18.02 18.26 -11.95
C ILE A 59 -17.89 18.18 -13.46
N THR A 60 -16.75 18.66 -13.97
CA THR A 60 -16.49 18.72 -15.42
C THR A 60 -16.24 17.32 -16.01
N ASP A 61 -16.26 17.23 -17.35
CA ASP A 61 -15.96 15.96 -18.02
C ASP A 61 -14.50 15.53 -17.80
N GLU A 62 -13.56 16.47 -17.66
CA GLU A 62 -12.17 16.19 -17.29
C GLU A 62 -12.08 15.62 -15.87
N GLU A 63 -12.87 16.14 -14.94
CA GLU A 63 -12.95 15.65 -13.57
C GLU A 63 -13.58 14.26 -13.49
N LYS A 64 -14.65 14.01 -14.27
CA LYS A 64 -15.24 12.67 -14.42
C LYS A 64 -14.24 11.68 -15.02
N HIS A 65 -13.47 12.12 -16.04
CA HIS A 65 -12.39 11.32 -16.64
C HIS A 65 -11.32 10.95 -15.61
N ALA A 66 -10.84 11.92 -14.82
CA ALA A 66 -9.85 11.69 -13.78
C ALA A 66 -10.34 10.68 -12.73
N LEU A 67 -11.55 10.89 -12.20
CA LEU A 67 -12.17 10.00 -11.21
C LEU A 67 -12.34 8.57 -11.77
N LYS A 68 -12.84 8.44 -13.02
CA LYS A 68 -13.00 7.15 -13.70
C LYS A 68 -11.67 6.45 -13.91
N THR A 69 -10.62 7.19 -14.32
CA THR A 69 -9.28 6.63 -14.52
C THR A 69 -8.69 6.11 -13.21
N VAL A 70 -8.88 6.83 -12.11
CA VAL A 70 -8.49 6.40 -10.76
C VAL A 70 -9.18 5.09 -10.38
N ILE A 71 -10.51 5.04 -10.47
CA ILE A 71 -11.29 3.85 -10.10
C ILE A 71 -10.92 2.64 -10.99
N SER A 72 -10.75 2.86 -12.29
CA SER A 72 -10.36 1.81 -13.25
C SER A 72 -9.00 1.19 -12.95
N TYR A 73 -8.12 1.94 -12.30
CA TYR A 73 -6.81 1.45 -11.88
C TYR A 73 -6.87 0.82 -10.48
N LEU A 74 -7.42 1.50 -9.48
CA LEU A 74 -7.41 1.02 -8.10
C LEU A 74 -8.24 -0.26 -7.93
N ASN A 75 -9.48 -0.30 -8.41
CA ASN A 75 -10.39 -1.40 -8.17
C ASN A 75 -9.81 -2.79 -8.52
N PRO A 76 -9.31 -3.07 -9.75
CA PRO A 76 -8.74 -4.39 -10.05
C PRO A 76 -7.44 -4.67 -9.29
N ASN A 77 -6.68 -3.64 -8.90
CA ASN A 77 -5.45 -3.81 -8.14
C ASN A 77 -5.71 -4.33 -6.72
N GLU A 78 -6.82 -3.99 -6.07
CA GLU A 78 -7.20 -4.56 -4.76
C GLU A 78 -7.25 -6.09 -4.79
N LEU A 79 -7.81 -6.67 -5.86
CA LEU A 79 -7.82 -8.14 -6.01
C LEU A 79 -6.46 -8.71 -6.44
N LEU A 80 -5.66 -7.98 -7.18
CA LEU A 80 -4.28 -8.38 -7.49
C LEU A 80 -3.45 -8.44 -6.21
N ILE A 81 -3.57 -7.43 -5.36
CA ILE A 81 -2.97 -7.35 -4.02
C ILE A 81 -3.40 -8.54 -3.16
N ASN A 82 -4.70 -8.80 -3.10
CA ASN A 82 -5.24 -9.91 -2.32
C ASN A 82 -4.65 -11.27 -2.76
N LYS A 83 -4.51 -11.51 -4.08
CA LYS A 83 -3.83 -12.70 -4.62
C LYS A 83 -2.35 -12.75 -4.24
N SER A 84 -1.66 -11.61 -4.33
CA SER A 84 -0.24 -11.50 -3.98
C SER A 84 -0.01 -11.80 -2.50
N LEU A 85 -0.88 -11.32 -1.62
CA LEU A 85 -0.88 -11.67 -0.19
C LEU A 85 -1.09 -13.17 0.02
N ALA A 86 -2.17 -13.72 -0.54
CA ALA A 86 -2.60 -15.10 -0.27
C ALA A 86 -1.61 -16.14 -0.79
N PHE A 87 -1.05 -15.92 -1.97
CA PHE A 87 -0.22 -16.91 -2.68
C PHE A 87 1.25 -16.55 -2.74
N GLY A 88 1.60 -15.27 -2.56
CA GLY A 88 2.98 -14.78 -2.69
C GLY A 88 3.64 -14.48 -1.35
N ILE A 89 2.94 -13.88 -0.39
CA ILE A 89 3.55 -13.44 0.88
C ILE A 89 3.21 -14.39 2.02
N TYR A 90 1.93 -14.67 2.24
CA TYR A 90 1.46 -15.47 3.36
C TYR A 90 2.13 -16.84 3.48
N PRO A 91 2.39 -17.59 2.39
CA PRO A 91 3.02 -18.91 2.46
C PRO A 91 4.47 -18.89 2.96
N TYR A 92 5.14 -17.75 2.84
CA TYR A 92 6.55 -17.60 3.19
C TYR A 92 6.79 -16.87 4.50
N VAL A 93 5.74 -16.42 5.18
CA VAL A 93 5.86 -15.76 6.49
C VAL A 93 5.63 -16.76 7.62
N ASN A 94 6.65 -16.91 8.47
CA ASN A 94 6.75 -17.93 9.50
C ASN A 94 6.58 -17.35 10.93
N ALA A 95 5.57 -16.50 11.14
CA ALA A 95 5.26 -15.94 12.44
C ALA A 95 3.75 -15.81 12.61
N ALA A 96 3.19 -16.34 13.70
CA ALA A 96 1.75 -16.32 13.93
C ALA A 96 1.18 -14.90 13.95
N GLU A 97 1.87 -13.96 14.61
CA GLU A 97 1.49 -12.55 14.70
C GLU A 97 1.49 -11.85 13.35
N ALA A 98 2.42 -12.19 12.46
CA ALA A 98 2.45 -11.67 11.10
C ALA A 98 1.36 -12.32 10.22
N GLN A 99 1.12 -13.62 10.36
CA GLN A 99 0.08 -14.32 9.61
C GLN A 99 -1.33 -13.83 9.95
N ILE A 100 -1.63 -13.53 11.23
CA ILE A 100 -2.94 -12.96 11.59
C ILE A 100 -3.10 -11.54 11.04
N TYR A 101 -2.02 -10.74 11.00
CA TYR A 101 -2.04 -9.43 10.36
C TYR A 101 -2.32 -9.56 8.86
N LEU A 102 -1.59 -10.39 8.14
CA LEU A 102 -1.80 -10.64 6.71
C LEU A 102 -3.24 -11.13 6.41
N SER A 103 -3.83 -11.94 7.30
CA SER A 103 -5.23 -12.35 7.17
C SER A 103 -6.20 -11.17 7.31
N LYS A 104 -5.88 -10.21 8.19
CA LYS A 104 -6.67 -8.98 8.34
C LYS A 104 -6.49 -8.07 7.15
N GLN A 105 -5.26 -7.90 6.65
CA GLN A 105 -4.98 -7.13 5.43
C GLN A 105 -5.75 -7.71 4.23
N MET A 106 -5.72 -9.02 4.00
CA MET A 106 -6.50 -9.65 2.93
C MET A 106 -8.00 -9.34 3.00
N TRP A 107 -8.54 -9.22 4.21
CA TRP A 107 -9.93 -8.80 4.40
C TRP A 107 -10.12 -7.32 4.06
N GLU A 108 -9.17 -6.45 4.43
CA GLU A 108 -9.20 -5.02 4.12
C GLU A 108 -9.18 -4.78 2.62
N GLU A 109 -8.32 -5.48 1.87
CA GLU A 109 -8.27 -5.42 0.40
C GLU A 109 -9.61 -5.81 -0.25
N ALA A 110 -10.26 -6.85 0.28
CA ALA A 110 -11.59 -7.24 -0.17
C ALA A 110 -12.64 -6.14 0.14
N ASN A 111 -12.50 -5.45 1.27
CA ASN A 111 -13.36 -4.34 1.66
C ASN A 111 -13.10 -3.10 0.78
N HIS A 112 -11.85 -2.82 0.43
CA HIS A 112 -11.47 -1.76 -0.51
C HIS A 112 -12.06 -2.03 -1.90
N PHE A 113 -11.91 -3.25 -2.43
CA PHE A 113 -12.54 -3.65 -3.68
C PHE A 113 -14.07 -3.41 -3.67
N MET A 114 -14.75 -3.86 -2.62
CA MET A 114 -16.19 -3.65 -2.46
C MET A 114 -16.56 -2.17 -2.31
N THR A 115 -15.65 -1.34 -1.79
CA THR A 115 -15.84 0.11 -1.72
C THR A 115 -15.82 0.74 -3.11
N PHE A 116 -14.88 0.36 -3.97
CA PHE A 116 -14.87 0.81 -5.36
C PHE A 116 -16.09 0.29 -6.15
N GLU A 117 -16.51 -0.96 -5.93
CA GLU A 117 -17.76 -1.47 -6.51
C GLU A 117 -18.97 -0.65 -6.06
N TYR A 118 -19.06 -0.28 -4.78
CA TYR A 118 -20.12 0.60 -4.27
C TYR A 118 -20.10 1.98 -4.93
N ILE A 119 -18.92 2.55 -5.19
CA ILE A 119 -18.77 3.79 -5.96
C ILE A 119 -19.27 3.60 -7.39
N ILE A 120 -18.82 2.53 -8.09
CA ILE A 120 -19.22 2.23 -9.47
C ILE A 120 -20.73 2.03 -9.59
N GLU A 121 -21.35 1.36 -8.63
CA GLU A 121 -22.80 1.12 -8.64
C GLU A 121 -23.64 2.37 -8.32
N THR A 122 -23.10 3.29 -7.52
CA THR A 122 -23.82 4.51 -7.10
C THR A 122 -23.82 5.58 -8.20
N PHE A 123 -22.69 5.77 -8.88
CA PHE A 123 -22.56 6.79 -9.90
C PHE A 123 -22.94 6.28 -11.29
N PRO A 124 -23.34 7.17 -12.22
CA PRO A 124 -23.73 6.78 -13.58
C PRO A 124 -22.50 6.45 -14.47
N PHE A 125 -21.67 5.55 -14.01
CA PHE A 125 -20.55 5.02 -14.77
C PHE A 125 -21.02 3.86 -15.66
N ASP A 126 -20.46 3.78 -16.86
CA ASP A 126 -20.51 2.55 -17.64
C ASP A 126 -19.48 1.57 -17.06
N ARG A 127 -19.97 0.48 -16.50
CA ARG A 127 -19.15 -0.55 -15.85
C ARG A 127 -18.18 -1.20 -16.83
N GLU A 128 -18.63 -1.50 -18.05
CA GLU A 128 -17.77 -2.11 -19.08
C GLU A 128 -16.65 -1.13 -19.49
N GLU A 129 -16.99 0.17 -19.58
CA GLU A 129 -16.00 1.21 -19.88
C GLU A 129 -14.97 1.37 -18.76
N ILE A 130 -15.36 1.27 -17.48
CA ILE A 130 -14.44 1.30 -16.35
C ILE A 130 -13.44 0.14 -16.42
N TYR A 131 -13.93 -1.08 -16.60
CA TYR A 131 -13.03 -2.24 -16.70
C TYR A 131 -12.18 -2.22 -17.96
N ALA A 132 -12.73 -1.76 -19.10
CA ALA A 132 -11.97 -1.63 -20.34
C ALA A 132 -10.90 -0.53 -20.29
N ALA A 133 -11.14 0.56 -19.54
CA ALA A 133 -10.20 1.68 -19.44
C ALA A 133 -8.86 1.27 -18.83
N GLY A 134 -8.84 0.24 -17.97
CA GLY A 134 -7.61 -0.34 -17.39
C GLY A 134 -6.69 -1.02 -18.42
N PHE A 135 -7.15 -1.28 -19.63
CA PHE A 135 -6.38 -2.00 -20.67
C PHE A 135 -6.07 -1.16 -21.92
N GLY A 136 -6.66 0.01 -22.05
CA GLY A 136 -6.63 0.79 -23.30
C GLY A 136 -5.47 1.77 -23.46
N LYS A 137 -4.73 2.07 -22.40
CA LYS A 137 -3.66 3.08 -22.41
C LYS A 137 -2.29 2.43 -22.25
N LYS A 138 -1.28 2.96 -22.97
CA LYS A 138 0.09 2.44 -22.90
C LYS A 138 0.66 2.54 -21.47
N SER A 139 0.40 3.63 -20.75
CA SER A 139 0.87 3.80 -19.38
C SER A 139 0.37 2.71 -18.43
N LEU A 140 -0.88 2.28 -18.59
CA LEU A 140 -1.46 1.18 -17.80
C LEU A 140 -0.90 -0.19 -18.22
N ALA A 141 -0.67 -0.41 -19.53
CA ALA A 141 -0.01 -1.61 -20.00
C ALA A 141 1.43 -1.70 -19.45
N ASP A 142 2.20 -0.61 -19.51
CA ASP A 142 3.57 -0.58 -18.98
C ASP A 142 3.59 -0.85 -17.45
N LYS A 143 2.62 -0.32 -16.68
CA LYS A 143 2.47 -0.64 -15.24
C LYS A 143 2.10 -2.11 -15.03
N ALA A 144 1.20 -2.68 -15.84
CA ALA A 144 0.84 -4.09 -15.78
C ALA A 144 2.03 -5.00 -16.11
N ASP A 145 2.85 -4.64 -17.11
CA ASP A 145 4.07 -5.37 -17.44
C ASP A 145 5.08 -5.35 -16.28
N PHE A 146 5.23 -4.21 -15.61
CA PHE A 146 6.05 -4.11 -14.40
C PHE A 146 5.51 -5.00 -13.27
N GLN A 147 4.21 -4.98 -13.03
CA GLN A 147 3.56 -5.84 -12.03
C GLN A 147 3.77 -7.31 -12.36
N ASN A 148 3.52 -7.74 -13.59
CA ASN A 148 3.73 -9.11 -14.02
C ASN A 148 5.19 -9.53 -13.82
N LYS A 149 6.15 -8.72 -14.28
CA LYS A 149 7.59 -8.99 -14.13
C LYS A 149 8.02 -9.26 -12.70
N HIS A 150 7.46 -8.52 -11.74
CA HIS A 150 7.94 -8.54 -10.35
C HIS A 150 7.03 -9.33 -9.41
N LEU A 151 5.69 -9.36 -9.63
CA LEU A 151 4.78 -10.05 -8.72
C LEU A 151 4.60 -11.54 -9.08
N GLU A 152 4.67 -11.91 -10.37
CA GLU A 152 4.54 -13.32 -10.76
C GLU A 152 5.65 -14.19 -10.16
N VAL A 153 6.82 -13.63 -9.89
CA VAL A 153 7.95 -14.36 -9.29
C VAL A 153 7.60 -14.92 -7.91
N MET A 154 6.96 -14.12 -7.04
CA MET A 154 6.57 -14.62 -5.71
C MET A 154 5.34 -15.53 -5.75
N LEU A 155 4.61 -15.56 -6.87
CA LEU A 155 3.48 -16.47 -7.09
C LEU A 155 3.93 -17.82 -7.69
N ASP A 156 5.20 -17.96 -8.11
CA ASP A 156 5.74 -19.22 -8.62
C ASP A 156 5.81 -20.24 -7.47
N PRO A 157 5.09 -21.37 -7.56
CA PRO A 157 5.12 -22.40 -6.51
C PRO A 157 6.51 -23.06 -6.36
N ASN A 158 7.43 -22.82 -7.29
CA ASN A 158 8.81 -23.31 -7.23
C ASN A 158 9.79 -22.30 -6.59
N LEU A 159 9.32 -21.15 -6.14
CA LEU A 159 10.17 -20.18 -5.45
C LEU A 159 10.78 -20.81 -4.20
N ASP A 160 12.12 -20.95 -4.18
CA ASP A 160 12.86 -21.54 -3.07
C ASP A 160 13.55 -20.47 -2.23
N ILE A 161 12.88 -20.00 -1.20
CA ILE A 161 13.39 -19.00 -0.24
C ILE A 161 14.54 -19.50 0.64
N ASN A 162 14.94 -20.78 0.52
CA ASN A 162 16.13 -21.28 1.22
C ASN A 162 17.43 -20.96 0.43
N THR A 163 17.31 -20.54 -0.83
CA THR A 163 18.44 -20.08 -1.64
C THR A 163 18.61 -18.58 -1.55
N LEU A 164 19.82 -18.08 -1.76
CA LEU A 164 20.09 -16.63 -1.79
C LEU A 164 19.29 -15.95 -2.91
N GLU A 165 19.22 -16.55 -4.10
CA GLU A 165 18.47 -15.94 -5.21
C GLU A 165 16.98 -15.96 -4.95
N GLY A 166 16.40 -17.04 -4.41
CA GLY A 166 15.00 -17.07 -4.05
C GLY A 166 14.63 -16.05 -2.96
N LYS A 167 15.52 -15.78 -2.00
CA LYS A 167 15.33 -14.68 -1.04
C LYS A 167 15.36 -13.32 -1.73
N LYS A 168 16.31 -13.09 -2.66
CA LYS A 168 16.38 -11.86 -3.45
C LYS A 168 15.11 -11.65 -4.28
N ASP A 169 14.64 -12.71 -4.94
CA ASP A 169 13.41 -12.68 -5.73
C ASP A 169 12.20 -12.34 -4.88
N PHE A 170 12.07 -12.94 -3.70
CA PHE A 170 11.02 -12.62 -2.74
C PHE A 170 11.08 -11.14 -2.30
N VAL A 171 12.28 -10.64 -1.98
CA VAL A 171 12.48 -9.23 -1.58
C VAL A 171 12.15 -8.26 -2.72
N ARG A 172 12.59 -8.55 -3.98
CA ARG A 172 12.22 -7.74 -5.15
C ARG A 172 10.70 -7.65 -5.31
N SER A 173 10.03 -8.79 -5.19
CA SER A 173 8.57 -8.87 -5.28
C SER A 173 7.88 -8.13 -4.14
N LEU A 174 8.37 -8.25 -2.90
CA LEU A 174 7.84 -7.54 -1.74
C LEU A 174 7.98 -6.02 -1.90
N VAL A 175 9.10 -5.54 -2.43
CA VAL A 175 9.31 -4.12 -2.73
C VAL A 175 8.35 -3.64 -3.83
N ALA A 176 8.21 -4.40 -4.93
CA ALA A 176 7.29 -4.05 -6.00
C ALA A 176 5.82 -4.02 -5.52
N TYR A 177 5.45 -4.95 -4.65
CA TYR A 177 4.14 -5.03 -4.04
C TYR A 177 3.92 -3.88 -3.05
N ASN A 178 4.68 -3.84 -1.99
CA ASN A 178 4.36 -3.02 -0.82
C ASN A 178 4.89 -1.57 -0.96
N ILE A 179 6.14 -1.40 -1.43
CA ILE A 179 6.72 -0.06 -1.54
C ILE A 179 6.21 0.66 -2.79
N VAL A 180 6.14 -0.04 -3.93
CA VAL A 180 5.74 0.59 -5.19
C VAL A 180 4.21 0.70 -5.28
N LEU A 181 3.49 -0.42 -5.22
CA LEU A 181 2.06 -0.45 -5.47
C LEU A 181 1.29 0.28 -4.35
N GLU A 182 1.44 -0.16 -3.11
CA GLU A 182 0.74 0.43 -1.95
C GLU A 182 1.40 1.74 -1.47
N GLY A 183 2.74 1.85 -1.52
CA GLY A 183 3.47 2.98 -0.94
C GLY A 183 3.67 4.18 -1.87
N ILE A 184 3.51 4.02 -3.20
CA ILE A 184 3.74 5.09 -4.19
C ILE A 184 2.56 5.21 -5.15
N TRP A 185 2.18 4.14 -5.85
CA TRP A 185 1.24 4.22 -6.97
C TRP A 185 -0.20 4.54 -6.56
N PHE A 186 -0.66 4.05 -5.43
CA PHE A 186 -2.02 4.35 -4.95
C PHE A 186 -2.21 5.82 -4.58
N TYR A 187 -1.14 6.47 -4.13
CA TYR A 187 -1.22 7.84 -3.64
C TYR A 187 -1.56 8.87 -4.72
N SER A 188 -1.23 8.63 -6.00
CA SER A 188 -1.70 9.47 -7.10
C SER A 188 -3.23 9.45 -7.20
N GLY A 189 -3.82 8.27 -7.13
CA GLY A 189 -5.26 8.08 -7.16
C GLY A 189 -5.96 8.70 -5.95
N PHE A 190 -5.44 8.47 -4.76
CA PHE A 190 -5.96 9.06 -3.53
C PHE A 190 -5.92 10.59 -3.59
N MET A 191 -4.83 11.17 -4.07
CA MET A 191 -4.71 12.62 -4.22
C MET A 191 -5.78 13.19 -5.14
N VAL A 192 -6.04 12.57 -6.29
CA VAL A 192 -7.09 13.01 -7.21
C VAL A 192 -8.47 12.88 -6.55
N GLY A 193 -8.80 11.73 -5.99
CA GLY A 193 -10.10 11.50 -5.37
C GLY A 193 -10.37 12.42 -4.18
N MET A 194 -9.37 12.63 -3.32
CA MET A 194 -9.50 13.53 -2.16
C MET A 194 -9.53 15.02 -2.53
N SER A 195 -9.01 15.41 -3.72
CA SER A 195 -9.02 16.80 -4.19
C SER A 195 -10.42 17.38 -4.34
N PHE A 196 -11.40 16.55 -4.66
CA PHE A 196 -12.81 16.96 -4.72
C PHE A 196 -13.32 17.42 -3.36
N ARG A 197 -12.98 16.69 -2.29
CA ARG A 197 -13.35 17.03 -0.92
C ARG A 197 -12.79 18.38 -0.48
N GLN A 198 -11.57 18.77 -0.94
CA GLN A 198 -11.00 20.09 -0.67
C GLN A 198 -11.88 21.23 -1.19
N ARG A 199 -12.74 20.95 -2.18
CA ARG A 199 -13.68 21.89 -2.78
C ARG A 199 -15.13 21.67 -2.30
N ASN A 200 -15.34 20.87 -1.25
CA ASN A 200 -16.65 20.44 -0.77
C ASN A 200 -17.49 19.68 -1.81
N LEU A 201 -16.86 18.95 -2.73
CA LEU A 201 -17.49 18.08 -3.72
C LEU A 201 -17.16 16.62 -3.38
N LEU A 202 -18.05 15.68 -3.73
CA LEU A 202 -17.87 14.24 -3.55
C LEU A 202 -17.31 13.89 -2.15
N ARG A 203 -17.86 14.50 -1.12
CA ARG A 203 -17.31 14.45 0.26
C ARG A 203 -17.32 13.04 0.84
N ASN A 204 -18.33 12.24 0.47
CA ASN A 204 -18.48 10.88 0.95
C ASN A 204 -17.51 9.93 0.23
N VAL A 205 -17.28 10.13 -1.08
CA VAL A 205 -16.19 9.45 -1.79
C VAL A 205 -14.84 9.77 -1.13
N GLY A 206 -14.59 11.06 -0.84
CA GLY A 206 -13.37 11.48 -0.14
C GLY A 206 -13.21 10.84 1.25
N SER A 207 -14.30 10.62 1.98
CA SER A 207 -14.27 9.95 3.29
C SER A 207 -13.91 8.47 3.18
N LEU A 208 -14.46 7.76 2.18
CA LEU A 208 -14.10 6.37 1.90
C LEU A 208 -12.63 6.24 1.52
N LEU A 209 -12.12 7.15 0.67
CA LEU A 209 -10.69 7.17 0.30
C LEU A 209 -9.78 7.49 1.49
N ASP A 210 -10.20 8.36 2.43
CA ASP A 210 -9.46 8.57 3.69
C ASP A 210 -9.33 7.27 4.50
N TRP A 211 -10.40 6.48 4.58
CA TRP A 211 -10.39 5.22 5.33
C TRP A 211 -9.51 4.18 4.64
N ILE A 212 -9.60 4.06 3.31
CA ILE A 212 -8.69 3.22 2.52
C ILE A 212 -7.24 3.68 2.76
N THR A 213 -6.93 4.97 2.60
CA THR A 213 -5.57 5.49 2.78
C THR A 213 -5.02 5.22 4.18
N ARG A 214 -5.85 5.27 5.22
CA ARG A 214 -5.46 4.92 6.58
C ARG A 214 -5.07 3.44 6.70
N ASP A 215 -5.83 2.54 6.08
CA ASP A 215 -5.53 1.11 6.07
C ASP A 215 -4.25 0.84 5.24
N GLU A 216 -4.09 1.49 4.08
CA GLU A 216 -2.87 1.40 3.26
C GLU A 216 -1.60 1.86 4.00
N ASN A 217 -1.72 2.85 4.89
CA ASN A 217 -0.60 3.23 5.75
C ASN A 217 -0.18 2.11 6.71
N LEU A 218 -1.12 1.32 7.24
CA LEU A 218 -0.80 0.15 8.06
C LEU A 218 -0.20 -0.97 7.22
N HIS A 219 -0.73 -1.21 6.01
CA HIS A 219 -0.21 -2.19 5.06
C HIS A 219 1.25 -1.90 4.71
N LEU A 220 1.53 -0.65 4.35
CA LEU A 220 2.87 -0.18 4.06
C LEU A 220 3.80 -0.31 5.27
N THR A 221 3.35 0.09 6.46
CA THR A 221 4.14 -0.03 7.70
C THR A 221 4.48 -1.50 7.99
N PHE A 222 3.52 -2.40 7.81
CA PHE A 222 3.77 -3.83 7.95
C PHE A 222 4.81 -4.33 6.95
N GLY A 223 4.68 -3.98 5.67
CA GLY A 223 5.60 -4.41 4.64
C GLY A 223 7.01 -3.88 4.82
N ILE A 224 7.17 -2.61 5.24
CA ILE A 224 8.49 -2.05 5.57
C ILE A 224 9.12 -2.82 6.74
N ASN A 225 8.37 -3.06 7.82
CA ASN A 225 8.87 -3.82 8.96
C ASN A 225 9.22 -5.27 8.57
N LEU A 226 8.39 -5.91 7.74
CA LEU A 226 8.67 -7.25 7.20
C LEU A 226 9.97 -7.25 6.39
N LEU A 227 10.14 -6.30 5.48
CA LEU A 227 11.33 -6.17 4.65
C LEU A 227 12.58 -5.93 5.48
N LEU A 228 12.56 -4.98 6.42
CA LEU A 228 13.68 -4.69 7.30
C LEU A 228 14.03 -5.88 8.20
N THR A 229 13.03 -6.60 8.70
CA THR A 229 13.23 -7.83 9.48
C THR A 229 13.90 -8.92 8.63
N ILE A 230 13.45 -9.10 7.38
CA ILE A 230 14.07 -10.06 6.45
C ILE A 230 15.53 -9.70 6.20
N LEU A 231 15.84 -8.43 5.97
CA LEU A 231 17.22 -7.98 5.73
C LEU A 231 18.11 -8.16 6.97
N ASP A 232 17.60 -7.89 8.17
CA ASP A 232 18.33 -8.06 9.43
C ASP A 232 18.64 -9.54 9.73
N GLU A 233 17.67 -10.41 9.48
CA GLU A 233 17.81 -11.85 9.70
C GLU A 233 18.61 -12.58 8.58
N ASN A 234 18.86 -11.91 7.44
CA ASN A 234 19.56 -12.46 6.28
C ASN A 234 20.67 -11.50 5.79
N PRO A 235 21.80 -11.36 6.55
CA PRO A 235 22.85 -10.39 6.23
C PRO A 235 23.46 -10.56 4.83
N GLU A 236 23.37 -11.77 4.24
CA GLU A 236 23.81 -12.05 2.88
C GLU A 236 23.06 -11.26 1.80
N LEU A 237 21.88 -10.71 2.12
CA LEU A 237 21.10 -9.82 1.25
C LEU A 237 21.62 -8.37 1.30
N GLN A 238 22.31 -7.98 2.36
CA GLN A 238 22.76 -6.61 2.59
C GLN A 238 24.04 -6.28 1.79
N THR A 239 23.94 -6.38 0.47
CA THR A 239 25.05 -6.02 -0.44
C THR A 239 24.74 -4.73 -1.18
N GLU A 240 25.78 -3.94 -1.48
CA GLU A 240 25.63 -2.70 -2.26
C GLU A 240 24.99 -2.96 -3.63
N GLU A 241 25.35 -4.07 -4.28
CA GLU A 241 24.79 -4.48 -5.56
C GLU A 241 23.27 -4.67 -5.46
N PHE A 242 22.80 -5.44 -4.47
CA PHE A 242 21.39 -5.72 -4.29
C PHE A 242 20.61 -4.47 -3.84
N ALA A 243 21.19 -3.64 -2.98
CA ALA A 243 20.61 -2.34 -2.61
C ALA A 243 20.40 -1.43 -3.84
N ASN A 244 21.38 -1.38 -4.75
CA ASN A 244 21.26 -0.62 -6.00
C ASN A 244 20.18 -1.19 -6.94
N GLU A 245 20.00 -2.52 -7.00
CA GLU A 245 18.90 -3.15 -7.74
C GLU A 245 17.52 -2.72 -7.18
N ILE A 246 17.36 -2.78 -5.88
CA ILE A 246 16.10 -2.36 -5.22
C ILE A 246 15.81 -0.89 -5.48
N ARG A 247 16.80 -0.03 -5.33
CA ARG A 247 16.65 1.40 -5.63
C ARG A 247 16.27 1.63 -7.09
N ALA A 248 16.91 0.95 -8.03
CA ALA A 248 16.61 1.07 -9.47
C ALA A 248 15.17 0.62 -9.80
N LEU A 249 14.69 -0.47 -9.17
CA LEU A 249 13.31 -0.94 -9.30
C LEU A 249 12.30 0.13 -8.86
N ILE A 250 12.53 0.78 -7.72
CA ILE A 250 11.67 1.85 -7.21
C ILE A 250 11.66 3.04 -8.18
N LEU A 251 12.83 3.46 -8.67
CA LEU A 251 12.92 4.60 -9.60
C LEU A 251 12.31 4.31 -10.98
N GLU A 252 12.42 3.07 -11.51
CA GLU A 252 11.70 2.62 -12.71
C GLU A 252 10.20 2.80 -12.53
N ALA A 253 9.67 2.36 -11.40
CA ALA A 253 8.25 2.46 -11.09
C ALA A 253 7.74 3.91 -11.02
N VAL A 254 8.55 4.84 -10.54
CA VAL A 254 8.20 6.27 -10.50
C VAL A 254 8.00 6.85 -11.90
N GLU A 255 8.85 6.47 -12.86
CA GLU A 255 8.69 6.95 -14.25
C GLU A 255 7.42 6.40 -14.91
N LEU A 256 7.03 5.16 -14.59
CA LEU A 256 5.75 4.59 -15.01
C LEU A 256 4.57 5.37 -14.41
N GLU A 257 4.63 5.71 -13.14
CA GLU A 257 3.60 6.50 -12.47
C GLU A 257 3.46 7.90 -13.07
N LYS A 258 4.58 8.57 -13.36
CA LYS A 258 4.57 9.87 -14.02
C LYS A 258 3.91 9.83 -15.41
N ALA A 259 4.10 8.74 -16.15
CA ALA A 259 3.42 8.53 -17.44
C ALA A 259 1.92 8.32 -17.26
N TYR A 260 1.52 7.52 -16.27
CA TYR A 260 0.11 7.29 -15.93
C TYR A 260 -0.58 8.59 -15.50
N ASN A 261 0.05 9.43 -14.69
CA ASN A 261 -0.51 10.70 -14.23
C ASN A 261 -0.83 11.67 -15.38
N LYS A 262 -0.06 11.63 -16.47
CA LYS A 262 -0.37 12.40 -17.69
C LYS A 262 -1.61 11.90 -18.41
N ASP A 263 -1.84 10.58 -18.40
CA ASP A 263 -3.05 9.98 -18.97
C ASP A 263 -4.28 10.18 -18.09
N MET A 264 -4.11 10.24 -16.77
CA MET A 264 -5.15 10.50 -15.79
C MET A 264 -5.59 11.97 -15.81
N LEU A 265 -4.66 12.90 -16.01
CA LEU A 265 -4.86 14.35 -15.98
C LEU A 265 -4.35 15.05 -17.26
N PRO A 266 -4.84 14.69 -18.46
CA PRO A 266 -4.29 15.19 -19.72
C PRO A 266 -4.44 16.71 -19.89
N SER A 267 -5.49 17.30 -19.34
CA SER A 267 -5.76 18.74 -19.34
C SER A 267 -5.68 19.35 -17.93
N GLY A 268 -5.43 18.51 -16.92
CA GLY A 268 -5.61 18.89 -15.52
C GLY A 268 -7.07 19.03 -15.10
N ILE A 269 -7.27 19.23 -13.82
CA ILE A 269 -8.55 19.58 -13.19
C ILE A 269 -8.32 20.76 -12.24
N LEU A 270 -9.39 21.35 -11.72
CA LEU A 270 -9.24 22.51 -10.84
C LEU A 270 -8.39 22.17 -9.60
N GLY A 271 -7.23 22.81 -9.51
CA GLY A 271 -6.27 22.64 -8.40
C GLY A 271 -5.25 21.50 -8.58
N LEU A 272 -5.38 20.66 -9.62
CA LEU A 272 -4.45 19.56 -9.91
C LEU A 272 -4.10 19.49 -11.40
N ASN A 273 -2.83 19.20 -11.67
CA ASN A 273 -2.35 18.75 -12.98
C ASN A 273 -1.32 17.62 -12.79
N ALA A 274 -0.94 16.97 -13.89
CA ALA A 274 -0.01 15.85 -13.83
C ALA A 274 1.34 16.23 -13.18
N ASP A 275 1.86 17.42 -13.42
CA ASP A 275 3.14 17.85 -12.85
C ASP A 275 3.07 18.03 -11.33
N TYR A 276 1.94 18.53 -10.82
CA TYR A 276 1.72 18.67 -9.37
C TYR A 276 1.60 17.28 -8.69
N VAL A 277 0.87 16.35 -9.30
CA VAL A 277 0.79 14.97 -8.81
C VAL A 277 2.15 14.29 -8.90
N ASN A 278 2.93 14.51 -9.96
CA ASN A 278 4.28 13.97 -10.10
C ASN A 278 5.23 14.49 -9.02
N GLN A 279 5.13 15.76 -8.62
CA GLN A 279 5.91 16.29 -7.50
C GLN A 279 5.55 15.58 -6.19
N TYR A 280 4.27 15.27 -6.00
CA TYR A 280 3.84 14.53 -4.82
C TYR A 280 4.33 13.07 -4.84
N VAL A 281 4.29 12.40 -5.99
CA VAL A 281 4.87 11.06 -6.17
C VAL A 281 6.37 11.05 -5.87
N MET A 282 7.12 12.05 -6.36
CA MET A 282 8.55 12.18 -6.06
C MET A 282 8.80 12.39 -4.56
N HIS A 283 7.98 13.21 -3.90
CA HIS A 283 8.05 13.39 -2.44
C HIS A 283 7.79 12.08 -1.69
N MET A 284 6.74 11.34 -2.07
CA MET A 284 6.43 10.05 -1.45
C MET A 284 7.54 9.03 -1.69
N THR A 285 8.14 9.05 -2.89
CA THR A 285 9.29 8.17 -3.21
C THR A 285 10.49 8.46 -2.30
N ASP A 286 10.84 9.73 -2.11
CA ASP A 286 11.94 10.11 -1.21
C ASP A 286 11.69 9.58 0.20
N ARG A 287 10.47 9.69 0.72
CA ARG A 287 10.09 9.12 2.02
C ARG A 287 10.27 7.60 2.05
N ARG A 288 9.86 6.87 1.00
CA ARG A 288 10.03 5.41 0.92
C ARG A 288 11.50 5.01 0.86
N LEU A 289 12.30 5.77 0.13
CA LEU A 289 13.74 5.57 0.08
C LEU A 289 14.38 5.76 1.46
N GLU A 290 14.04 6.84 2.17
CA GLU A 290 14.54 7.12 3.53
C GLU A 290 14.11 6.04 4.54
N GLU A 291 12.87 5.57 4.50
CA GLU A 291 12.34 4.48 5.34
C GLU A 291 13.10 3.16 5.11
N LEU A 292 13.65 2.95 3.92
CA LEU A 292 14.49 1.80 3.57
C LEU A 292 15.99 2.04 3.79
N GLY A 293 16.37 3.21 4.30
CA GLY A 293 17.77 3.56 4.58
C GLY A 293 18.55 4.07 3.37
N PHE A 294 17.88 4.44 2.28
CA PHE A 294 18.51 5.09 1.13
C PHE A 294 18.50 6.61 1.26
N GLU A 295 19.46 7.27 0.59
CA GLU A 295 19.37 8.72 0.39
C GLU A 295 18.22 9.07 -0.57
N PRO A 296 17.50 10.19 -0.33
CA PRO A 296 16.45 10.64 -1.21
C PRO A 296 16.99 10.95 -2.63
N GLU A 297 16.17 10.68 -3.64
CA GLU A 297 16.53 10.90 -5.05
C GLU A 297 16.20 12.31 -5.53
N TYR A 298 14.99 12.79 -5.20
CA TYR A 298 14.41 13.98 -5.80
C TYR A 298 14.57 15.24 -4.94
N ASN A 299 14.66 15.07 -3.62
CA ASN A 299 14.78 16.15 -2.64
C ASN A 299 13.68 17.20 -2.77
N VAL A 300 12.45 16.79 -3.04
CA VAL A 300 11.29 17.67 -3.21
C VAL A 300 10.48 17.79 -1.92
N SER A 301 10.07 19.01 -1.60
CA SER A 301 9.16 19.25 -0.48
C SER A 301 7.76 18.79 -0.81
N ASN A 302 6.97 18.38 0.22
CA ASN A 302 5.57 17.99 0.04
C ASN A 302 4.75 19.15 -0.57
N PRO A 303 4.27 19.02 -1.81
CA PRO A 303 3.44 20.05 -2.44
C PRO A 303 2.00 20.00 -1.90
N ALA A 304 1.56 18.86 -1.39
CA ALA A 304 0.19 18.60 -0.98
C ALA A 304 0.08 18.41 0.54
N LYS A 305 0.39 19.47 1.31
CA LYS A 305 0.30 19.41 2.79
C LYS A 305 -1.08 19.01 3.31
N TRP A 306 -2.12 19.22 2.53
CA TRP A 306 -3.49 18.80 2.85
C TRP A 306 -3.69 17.28 2.82
N MET A 307 -2.76 16.52 2.21
CA MET A 307 -2.68 15.06 2.27
C MET A 307 -1.95 14.54 3.52
N ALA A 308 -1.31 15.41 4.30
CA ALA A 308 -0.44 14.99 5.41
C ALA A 308 -1.19 14.18 6.48
N ALA A 309 -2.42 14.57 6.81
CA ALA A 309 -3.23 13.86 7.80
C ALA A 309 -3.54 12.38 7.40
N ALA A 310 -3.53 12.09 6.11
CA ALA A 310 -3.71 10.73 5.60
C ALA A 310 -2.39 9.92 5.57
N ASN A 311 -1.23 10.58 5.71
CA ASN A 311 0.08 10.00 5.40
C ASN A 311 1.05 9.91 6.60
N ASP A 312 0.66 10.36 7.80
CA ASP A 312 1.56 10.41 8.94
C ASP A 312 1.71 9.05 9.67
N THR A 313 2.17 8.03 8.92
CA THR A 313 2.58 6.75 9.51
C THR A 313 3.77 6.89 10.46
N LEU A 314 4.70 7.81 10.19
CA LEU A 314 5.86 8.07 11.06
C LEU A 314 5.47 8.68 12.42
N GLU A 315 4.40 9.48 12.49
CA GLU A 315 3.89 9.97 13.79
C GLU A 315 3.26 8.84 14.62
N LEU A 316 2.72 7.78 13.99
CA LEU A 316 2.16 6.63 14.69
C LEU A 316 3.24 5.79 15.40
N VAL A 317 4.44 5.65 14.83
CA VAL A 317 5.58 5.00 15.51
C VAL A 317 6.01 5.82 16.72
N ASN A 318 6.08 7.14 16.58
CA ASN A 318 6.40 8.06 17.69
C ASN A 318 5.26 8.15 18.72
N PHE A 319 4.01 7.95 18.32
CA PHE A 319 2.87 7.94 19.25
C PHE A 319 2.93 6.78 20.23
N PHE A 320 3.35 5.58 19.80
CA PHE A 320 3.54 4.45 20.71
C PHE A 320 4.75 4.65 21.66
N GLU A 321 5.82 5.30 21.22
CA GLU A 321 6.92 5.72 22.11
C GLU A 321 6.47 6.78 23.10
N SER A 322 5.61 7.72 22.73
CA SER A 322 5.13 8.79 23.61
C SER A 322 4.07 8.32 24.63
N THR A 323 3.28 7.29 24.32
CA THR A 323 2.28 6.74 25.26
C THR A 323 2.91 5.89 26.36
N ASN A 324 4.10 5.34 26.15
CA ASN A 324 4.84 4.63 27.21
C ASN A 324 5.43 5.56 28.28
N THR A 325 5.53 6.85 28.04
CA THR A 325 6.01 7.85 29.03
C THR A 325 4.90 8.52 29.83
N SER A 326 3.62 8.35 29.44
CA SER A 326 2.49 8.97 30.15
C SER A 326 1.81 8.08 31.20
N TYR A 327 2.29 6.86 31.41
CA TYR A 327 1.85 5.95 32.49
C TYR A 327 2.83 5.90 33.68
N GLU A 328 3.43 7.01 34.06
CA GLU A 328 3.99 7.20 35.36
C GLU A 328 2.96 7.91 36.28
N VAL A 329 2.13 7.10 36.87
CA VAL A 329 1.81 6.97 38.28
C VAL A 329 1.62 8.27 39.08
N ASN A 330 0.41 8.49 39.47
CA ASN A 330 0.12 8.99 40.80
C ASN A 330 -0.13 7.81 41.78
N SER A 331 0.94 7.25 42.32
CA SER A 331 0.92 6.50 43.57
C SER A 331 1.60 7.38 44.61
N GLY A 332 0.82 8.14 45.37
CA GLY A 332 1.42 8.96 46.43
C GLY A 332 0.39 9.76 47.20
N SER A 333 0.03 9.19 48.34
CA SER A 333 -0.60 9.68 49.57
C SER A 333 -2.09 9.51 49.67
#